data_fd40dd488874a89039e0fcc4f15e20ba
#
_entry.id   fd40dd488874a89039e0fcc4f15e20ba
#
_cell.length_a   1.000
_cell.length_b   1.000
_cell.length_c   1.000
_cell.angle_alpha   90.00
_cell.angle_beta   90.00
_cell.angle_gamma   90.00
#
_symmetry.space_group_name_H-M   'P 1'
#
loop_
_entity.id
_entity.type
_entity.pdbx_description
1 polymer ?
#
loop_
_entity_poly.entity_id
_entity_poly.type
_entity_poly.pdbx_seq_one_letter_code
_entity_poly.pdbx_strand_id
1 'polypeptide(L)'
;AGLKVNESKLKVLINSSPYNKNKVRDLNAHKINLPDEFPLPKGELISTQDAFGKILNEIGRTKTEFSNSLITASPDVSVSTNLGAWINHRGLYDRTGIPDPFKEENVLSPLKWSMDFNGQHIELGIAENNLFLFLAAAGLSSSLFGSRLLPIGTLYDPFIMRGLDALNYACYQDSRFMLVATPSGITLAPEGGAHQSISTPLIGMGQDNLASFEPAFVDELSVLMKWGFWFMQDDKGSSIYLRLSTKPIKQPDREIN
;
A
#
# COMPACT_ATOMS: atom_id res chain seq x y z
N ALA A 1 -11.76 -38.76 -18.55
CA ALA A 1 -10.31 -39.04 -18.52
C ALA A 1 -9.72 -38.26 -17.35
N GLY A 2 -9.44 -38.97 -16.23
CA GLY A 2 -8.82 -38.35 -15.06
C GLY A 2 -7.39 -37.95 -15.35
N LEU A 3 -6.97 -36.75 -14.85
CA LEU A 3 -5.61 -36.32 -14.82
C LEU A 3 -4.78 -37.36 -14.03
N LYS A 4 -3.86 -38.06 -14.70
CA LYS A 4 -2.85 -38.87 -14.00
C LYS A 4 -1.84 -37.94 -13.32
N VAL A 5 -2.06 -37.67 -12.06
CA VAL A 5 -1.13 -36.89 -11.25
C VAL A 5 0.09 -37.76 -10.94
N ASN A 6 1.29 -37.28 -11.28
CA ASN A 6 2.52 -37.96 -10.89
C ASN A 6 2.74 -37.75 -9.37
N GLU A 7 2.41 -38.78 -8.59
CA GLU A 7 2.38 -38.77 -7.13
C GLU A 7 3.75 -38.35 -6.53
N SER A 8 4.85 -38.78 -7.13
CA SER A 8 6.19 -38.41 -6.65
C SER A 8 6.49 -36.93 -6.87
N LYS A 9 6.14 -36.37 -8.02
CA LYS A 9 6.29 -34.94 -8.29
C LYS A 9 5.39 -34.09 -7.37
N LEU A 10 4.17 -34.57 -7.12
CA LEU A 10 3.26 -33.88 -6.21
C LEU A 10 3.80 -33.90 -4.76
N LYS A 11 4.34 -35.02 -4.28
CA LYS A 11 5.00 -35.10 -2.97
C LYS A 11 6.18 -34.15 -2.85
N VAL A 12 7.02 -34.06 -3.89
CA VAL A 12 8.15 -33.11 -3.92
C VAL A 12 7.65 -31.67 -3.86
N LEU A 13 6.62 -31.32 -4.65
CA LEU A 13 6.02 -29.99 -4.66
C LEU A 13 5.43 -29.63 -3.27
N ILE A 14 4.64 -30.54 -2.68
CA ILE A 14 4.06 -30.35 -1.36
C ILE A 14 5.14 -30.16 -0.31
N ASN A 15 6.17 -31.02 -0.29
CA ASN A 15 7.24 -30.94 0.69
C ASN A 15 8.17 -29.73 0.48
N SER A 16 8.24 -29.20 -0.73
CA SER A 16 9.02 -27.99 -1.05
C SER A 16 8.24 -26.70 -0.79
N SER A 17 6.93 -26.76 -0.59
CA SER A 17 6.15 -25.57 -0.29
C SER A 17 6.60 -24.95 1.03
N PRO A 18 6.71 -23.60 1.11
CA PRO A 18 7.08 -22.90 2.33
C PRO A 18 6.17 -23.27 3.51
N TYR A 19 4.90 -23.56 3.23
CA TYR A 19 3.89 -23.97 4.19
C TYR A 19 4.22 -25.29 4.90
N ASN A 20 4.80 -26.27 4.18
CA ASN A 20 5.11 -27.59 4.73
C ASN A 20 6.55 -27.74 5.23
N LYS A 21 7.46 -26.84 4.85
CA LYS A 21 8.84 -26.86 5.33
C LYS A 21 8.96 -26.52 6.80
N ASN A 22 8.10 -25.67 7.31
CA ASN A 22 8.11 -25.20 8.69
C ASN A 22 7.04 -25.95 9.49
N LYS A 23 7.38 -27.13 10.01
CA LYS A 23 6.48 -27.94 10.87
C LYS A 23 6.16 -27.26 12.20
N VAL A 24 6.96 -26.31 12.63
CA VAL A 24 6.69 -25.44 13.78
C VAL A 24 6.62 -24.02 13.20
N ARG A 25 5.42 -23.49 13.12
CA ARG A 25 5.19 -22.11 12.71
C ARG A 25 5.47 -21.19 13.90
N ASP A 26 6.73 -20.92 14.17
CA ASP A 26 7.07 -19.66 14.82
C ASP A 26 7.13 -18.61 13.73
N LEU A 27 5.93 -18.24 13.29
CA LEU A 27 5.71 -17.33 12.15
C LEU A 27 5.62 -15.89 12.61
N ASN A 28 6.12 -15.58 13.80
CA ASN A 28 6.26 -14.22 14.26
C ASN A 28 7.49 -13.61 13.59
N ALA A 29 7.29 -13.07 12.37
CA ALA A 29 8.29 -12.17 11.82
C ALA A 29 8.57 -11.06 12.83
N HIS A 30 9.84 -10.73 13.04
CA HIS A 30 10.21 -9.65 13.95
C HIS A 30 9.51 -8.34 13.56
N LYS A 31 9.29 -7.47 14.54
CA LYS A 31 8.75 -6.13 14.30
C LYS A 31 9.85 -5.27 13.67
N ILE A 32 9.51 -4.61 12.59
CA ILE A 32 10.41 -3.70 11.88
C ILE A 32 10.48 -2.38 12.65
N ASN A 33 11.68 -1.92 12.96
CA ASN A 33 11.87 -0.65 13.62
C ASN A 33 11.50 0.51 12.69
N LEU A 34 10.64 1.38 13.17
CA LEU A 34 10.29 2.61 12.47
C LEU A 34 11.34 3.69 12.75
N PRO A 35 11.55 4.64 11.84
CA PRO A 35 12.45 5.76 12.09
C PRO A 35 11.93 6.64 13.24
N ASP A 36 12.84 7.15 14.07
CA ASP A 36 12.49 8.04 15.18
C ASP A 36 11.84 9.31 14.66
N GLU A 37 12.43 9.91 13.63
CA GLU A 37 11.86 11.04 12.91
C GLU A 37 11.14 10.52 11.65
N PHE A 38 9.86 10.86 11.54
CA PHE A 38 9.07 10.53 10.37
C PHE A 38 8.94 11.75 9.45
N PRO A 39 8.95 11.59 8.11
CA PRO A 39 8.94 12.73 7.20
C PRO A 39 7.75 13.67 7.45
N LEU A 40 8.04 14.95 7.57
CA LEU A 40 7.05 16.02 7.72
C LEU A 40 7.22 17.04 6.58
N PRO A 41 6.51 16.86 5.45
CA PRO A 41 6.58 17.78 4.33
C PRO A 41 6.18 19.21 4.72
N LYS A 42 6.99 20.18 4.29
CA LYS A 42 6.77 21.61 4.56
C LYS A 42 6.13 22.30 3.36
N GLY A 43 5.27 23.28 3.65
CA GLY A 43 4.65 24.15 2.65
C GLY A 43 3.46 24.89 3.26
N GLU A 44 3.17 26.08 2.77
CA GLU A 44 2.05 26.89 3.26
C GLU A 44 0.71 26.30 2.84
N LEU A 45 0.61 25.87 1.59
CA LEU A 45 -0.58 25.26 0.99
C LEU A 45 -0.23 23.86 0.48
N ILE A 46 -0.68 22.84 1.19
CA ILE A 46 -0.46 21.42 0.83
C ILE A 46 -1.74 20.65 1.07
N SER A 47 -2.05 19.70 0.17
CA SER A 47 -3.09 18.69 0.38
C SER A 47 -2.52 17.47 1.09
N THR A 48 -3.36 16.71 1.77
CA THR A 48 -2.91 15.45 2.42
C THR A 48 -2.48 14.40 1.40
N GLN A 49 -3.07 14.39 0.19
CA GLN A 49 -2.60 13.53 -0.91
C GLN A 49 -1.18 13.91 -1.37
N ASP A 50 -0.89 15.20 -1.55
CA ASP A 50 0.45 15.65 -1.94
C ASP A 50 1.47 15.33 -0.84
N ALA A 51 1.10 15.55 0.42
CA ALA A 51 1.93 15.20 1.57
C ALA A 51 2.23 13.69 1.63
N PHE A 52 1.25 12.83 1.37
CA PHE A 52 1.44 11.38 1.30
C PHE A 52 2.52 11.00 0.27
N GLY A 53 2.42 11.54 -0.95
CA GLY A 53 3.43 11.30 -1.98
C GLY A 53 4.83 11.80 -1.59
N LYS A 54 4.92 12.96 -0.94
CA LYS A 54 6.19 13.51 -0.44
C LYS A 54 6.79 12.65 0.69
N ILE A 55 5.97 12.18 1.64
CA ILE A 55 6.40 11.27 2.70
C ILE A 55 6.98 9.99 2.10
N LEU A 56 6.26 9.34 1.18
CA LEU A 56 6.76 8.14 0.52
C LEU A 56 8.03 8.39 -0.32
N ASN A 57 8.13 9.54 -0.98
CA ASN A 57 9.34 9.93 -1.70
C ASN A 57 10.56 10.01 -0.78
N GLU A 58 10.44 10.61 0.39
CA GLU A 58 11.53 10.69 1.36
C GLU A 58 11.91 9.32 1.91
N ILE A 59 10.92 8.51 2.29
CA ILE A 59 11.15 7.12 2.71
C ILE A 59 11.81 6.32 1.58
N GLY A 60 11.38 6.51 0.35
CA GLY A 60 11.89 5.81 -0.84
C GLY A 60 13.37 6.04 -1.11
N ARG A 61 13.92 7.17 -0.68
CA ARG A 61 15.36 7.49 -0.80
C ARG A 61 16.24 6.76 0.20
N THR A 62 15.67 6.27 1.29
CA THR A 62 16.42 5.56 2.34
C THR A 62 16.61 4.08 1.96
N LYS A 63 17.63 3.43 2.55
CA LYS A 63 17.90 1.99 2.37
C LYS A 63 17.83 1.28 3.73
N THR A 64 16.80 1.58 4.49
CA THR A 64 16.55 0.97 5.80
C THR A 64 15.73 -0.31 5.66
N GLU A 65 15.71 -1.14 6.70
CA GLU A 65 14.82 -2.29 6.76
C GLU A 65 13.36 -1.86 6.57
N PHE A 66 12.95 -0.77 7.21
CA PHE A 66 11.61 -0.21 7.08
C PHE A 66 11.26 0.11 5.62
N SER A 67 12.10 0.88 4.92
CA SER A 67 11.84 1.24 3.53
C SER A 67 11.87 0.03 2.57
N ASN A 68 12.67 -0.99 2.89
CA ASN A 68 12.75 -2.22 2.10
C ASN A 68 11.57 -3.17 2.34
N SER A 69 10.86 -3.02 3.46
CA SER A 69 9.67 -3.83 3.78
C SER A 69 8.37 -3.21 3.27
N LEU A 70 8.41 -1.96 2.81
CA LEU A 70 7.26 -1.33 2.17
C LEU A 70 7.05 -1.92 0.78
N ILE A 71 5.81 -2.24 0.48
CA ILE A 71 5.35 -2.59 -0.86
C ILE A 71 4.08 -1.81 -1.17
N THR A 72 4.02 -1.22 -2.34
CA THR A 72 2.84 -0.44 -2.75
C THR A 72 2.11 -1.14 -3.89
N ALA A 73 0.80 -0.96 -3.98
CA ALA A 73 0.02 -1.42 -5.12
C ALA A 73 -1.08 -0.40 -5.48
N SER A 74 -1.45 -0.38 -6.75
CA SER A 74 -2.45 0.54 -7.28
C SER A 74 -3.21 -0.08 -8.46
N PRO A 75 -4.53 0.15 -8.59
CA PRO A 75 -5.31 -0.25 -9.75
C PRO A 75 -5.32 0.87 -10.82
N ASP A 76 -4.20 1.09 -11.51
CA ASP A 76 -4.03 2.07 -12.58
C ASP A 76 -4.23 3.53 -12.16
N VAL A 77 -3.96 3.85 -10.90
CA VAL A 77 -4.06 5.22 -10.36
C VAL A 77 -2.79 5.70 -9.66
N SER A 78 -1.66 5.04 -9.88
CA SER A 78 -0.39 5.30 -9.19
C SER A 78 0.09 6.74 -9.37
N VAL A 79 0.01 7.31 -10.56
CA VAL A 79 0.41 8.70 -10.83
C VAL A 79 -0.55 9.68 -10.16
N SER A 80 -1.85 9.49 -10.35
CA SER A 80 -2.89 10.38 -9.81
C SER A 80 -3.07 10.29 -8.28
N THR A 81 -2.54 9.25 -7.65
CA THR A 81 -2.45 9.12 -6.19
C THR A 81 -1.07 9.48 -5.62
N ASN A 82 -0.24 10.16 -6.42
CA ASN A 82 1.09 10.67 -6.04
C ASN A 82 2.13 9.60 -5.67
N LEU A 83 2.04 8.38 -6.22
CA LEU A 83 3.06 7.34 -6.03
C LEU A 83 4.27 7.49 -6.98
N GLY A 84 4.21 8.36 -7.99
CA GLY A 84 5.24 8.43 -9.04
C GLY A 84 6.66 8.61 -8.51
N ALA A 85 6.86 9.45 -7.50
CA ALA A 85 8.19 9.67 -6.90
C ALA A 85 8.70 8.44 -6.14
N TRP A 86 7.82 7.74 -5.41
CA TRP A 86 8.13 6.45 -4.79
C TRP A 86 8.56 5.42 -5.82
N ILE A 87 7.79 5.26 -6.89
CA ILE A 87 8.06 4.29 -7.96
C ILE A 87 9.40 4.60 -8.65
N ASN A 88 9.73 5.88 -8.85
CA ASN A 88 11.03 6.27 -9.40
C ASN A 88 12.23 5.84 -8.54
N HIS A 89 12.05 5.70 -7.22
CA HIS A 89 13.10 5.23 -6.31
C HIS A 89 13.10 3.72 -6.12
N ARG A 90 11.92 3.08 -6.16
CA ARG A 90 11.72 1.71 -5.71
C ARG A 90 11.34 0.72 -6.82
N GLY A 91 11.09 1.23 -8.02
CA GLY A 91 10.79 0.43 -9.22
C GLY A 91 9.41 -0.23 -9.21
N LEU A 92 9.04 -0.68 -10.40
CA LEU A 92 7.89 -1.55 -10.64
C LEU A 92 8.32 -3.01 -10.52
N TYR A 93 7.52 -3.81 -9.84
CA TYR A 93 7.75 -5.25 -9.78
C TYR A 93 7.35 -5.90 -11.10
N ASP A 94 8.27 -6.61 -11.71
CA ASP A 94 8.03 -7.44 -12.88
C ASP A 94 8.79 -8.76 -12.80
N ARG A 95 8.14 -9.86 -13.15
CA ARG A 95 8.73 -11.20 -13.10
C ARG A 95 9.68 -11.49 -14.26
N THR A 96 9.54 -10.77 -15.35
CA THR A 96 10.25 -11.04 -16.60
C THR A 96 11.40 -10.07 -16.84
N GLY A 97 11.43 -8.94 -16.13
CA GLY A 97 12.44 -7.90 -16.33
C GLY A 97 12.33 -7.32 -17.74
N ILE A 98 11.23 -6.64 -18.04
CA ILE A 98 11.03 -6.03 -19.36
C ILE A 98 12.06 -4.92 -19.56
N PRO A 99 12.89 -4.99 -20.63
CA PRO A 99 13.79 -3.90 -20.98
C PRO A 99 13.00 -2.61 -21.21
N ASP A 100 13.52 -1.49 -20.72
CA ASP A 100 12.91 -0.18 -20.98
C ASP A 100 13.35 0.29 -22.38
N PRO A 101 12.46 0.25 -23.39
CA PRO A 101 12.84 0.62 -24.77
C PRO A 101 13.22 2.10 -24.86
N PHE A 102 12.70 2.97 -23.99
CA PHE A 102 13.05 4.38 -23.98
C PHE A 102 14.47 4.61 -23.48
N LYS A 103 14.95 3.79 -22.54
CA LYS A 103 16.36 3.82 -22.12
C LYS A 103 17.29 3.30 -23.20
N GLU A 104 16.91 2.26 -23.92
CA GLU A 104 17.70 1.69 -25.02
C GLU A 104 17.81 2.68 -26.17
N GLU A 105 16.74 3.42 -26.48
CA GLU A 105 16.71 4.41 -27.54
C GLU A 105 17.19 5.81 -27.11
N ASN A 106 17.67 5.99 -25.86
CA ASN A 106 18.08 7.27 -25.27
C ASN A 106 17.00 8.36 -25.36
N VAL A 107 15.72 7.99 -25.29
CA VAL A 107 14.61 8.94 -25.25
C VAL A 107 14.48 9.49 -23.83
N LEU A 108 14.47 10.81 -23.72
CA LEU A 108 14.22 11.49 -22.43
C LEU A 108 12.81 11.17 -21.94
N SER A 109 12.70 10.40 -20.86
CA SER A 109 11.45 10.12 -20.18
C SER A 109 11.46 10.72 -18.77
N PRO A 110 10.36 11.35 -18.31
CA PRO A 110 10.19 11.74 -16.91
C PRO A 110 10.08 10.53 -15.98
N LEU A 111 9.81 9.34 -16.53
CA LEU A 111 9.69 8.10 -15.83
C LEU A 111 11.07 7.46 -15.70
N LYS A 112 11.55 7.29 -14.46
CA LYS A 112 12.90 6.80 -14.16
C LYS A 112 12.90 5.44 -13.48
N TRP A 113 11.74 4.80 -13.34
CA TRP A 113 11.64 3.50 -12.69
C TRP A 113 12.27 2.37 -13.51
N SER A 114 12.77 1.37 -12.80
CA SER A 114 13.08 0.06 -13.37
C SER A 114 11.86 -0.85 -13.27
N MET A 115 11.79 -1.85 -14.15
CA MET A 115 10.81 -2.95 -14.09
C MET A 115 11.57 -4.24 -13.89
N ASP A 116 11.61 -4.74 -12.67
CA ASP A 116 12.36 -5.95 -12.33
C ASP A 116 11.85 -6.62 -11.03
N PHE A 117 12.47 -7.75 -10.68
CA PHE A 117 12.13 -8.51 -9.47
C PHE A 117 12.28 -7.75 -8.14
N ASN A 118 13.05 -6.67 -8.10
CA ASN A 118 13.31 -5.91 -6.90
C ASN A 118 12.34 -4.73 -6.76
N GLY A 119 11.48 -4.51 -7.75
CA GLY A 119 10.48 -3.45 -7.70
C GLY A 119 9.55 -3.58 -6.50
N GLN A 120 9.28 -2.46 -5.84
CA GLN A 120 8.43 -2.40 -4.65
C GLN A 120 7.04 -1.81 -4.94
N HIS A 121 6.69 -1.59 -6.20
CA HIS A 121 5.35 -1.20 -6.61
C HIS A 121 4.76 -2.25 -7.55
N ILE A 122 3.50 -2.61 -7.31
CA ILE A 122 2.75 -3.56 -8.12
C ILE A 122 1.60 -2.81 -8.79
N GLU A 123 1.69 -2.70 -10.10
CA GLU A 123 0.60 -2.15 -10.92
C GLU A 123 -0.37 -3.28 -11.31
N LEU A 124 -1.64 -3.10 -10.93
CA LEU A 124 -2.66 -4.13 -11.06
C LEU A 124 -3.59 -3.94 -12.26
N GLY A 125 -3.43 -2.83 -12.99
CA GLY A 125 -4.43 -2.39 -13.96
C GLY A 125 -5.75 -2.00 -13.28
N ILE A 126 -6.80 -1.70 -14.04
CA ILE A 126 -8.11 -1.25 -13.53
C ILE A 126 -8.84 -2.43 -12.87
N ALA A 127 -8.42 -2.77 -11.64
CA ALA A 127 -8.91 -3.95 -10.93
C ALA A 127 -8.88 -3.75 -9.40
N GLU A 128 -9.78 -2.94 -8.86
CA GLU A 128 -9.85 -2.61 -7.44
C GLU A 128 -10.05 -3.85 -6.55
N ASN A 129 -10.81 -4.83 -7.02
CA ASN A 129 -10.95 -6.09 -6.28
C ASN A 129 -9.60 -6.81 -6.13
N ASN A 130 -8.76 -6.79 -7.16
CA ASN A 130 -7.43 -7.42 -7.10
C ASN A 130 -6.50 -6.67 -6.14
N LEU A 131 -6.69 -5.36 -5.95
CA LEU A 131 -5.95 -4.60 -4.93
C LEU A 131 -6.20 -5.20 -3.54
N PHE A 132 -7.45 -5.44 -3.18
CA PHE A 132 -7.77 -6.01 -1.86
C PHE A 132 -7.29 -7.44 -1.69
N LEU A 133 -7.35 -8.27 -2.74
CA LEU A 133 -6.78 -9.62 -2.73
C LEU A 133 -5.25 -9.58 -2.55
N PHE A 134 -4.59 -8.66 -3.23
CA PHE A 134 -3.14 -8.45 -3.06
C PHE A 134 -2.82 -7.98 -1.65
N LEU A 135 -3.52 -6.97 -1.12
CA LEU A 135 -3.31 -6.46 0.22
C LEU A 135 -3.56 -7.54 1.28
N ALA A 136 -4.57 -8.38 1.09
CA ALA A 136 -4.83 -9.52 1.95
C ALA A 136 -3.64 -10.47 1.99
N ALA A 137 -3.13 -10.88 0.84
CA ALA A 137 -2.00 -11.80 0.76
C ALA A 137 -0.70 -11.20 1.31
N ALA A 138 -0.37 -9.95 0.93
CA ALA A 138 0.84 -9.26 1.38
C ALA A 138 0.80 -8.95 2.89
N GLY A 139 -0.37 -8.55 3.41
CA GLY A 139 -0.58 -8.25 4.82
C GLY A 139 -0.48 -9.48 5.73
N LEU A 140 -0.70 -10.68 5.18
CA LEU A 140 -0.53 -11.97 5.88
C LEU A 140 0.90 -12.53 5.77
N SER A 141 1.82 -11.86 5.10
CA SER A 141 3.17 -12.37 4.83
C SER A 141 3.92 -12.76 6.12
N SER A 142 3.76 -11.98 7.18
CA SER A 142 4.34 -12.25 8.50
C SER A 142 3.89 -13.60 9.05
N SER A 143 2.59 -13.90 9.02
CA SER A 143 2.01 -15.12 9.57
C SER A 143 2.14 -16.34 8.64
N LEU A 144 2.20 -16.14 7.32
CA LEU A 144 2.31 -17.22 6.35
C LEU A 144 3.75 -17.62 6.04
N PHE A 145 4.67 -16.67 6.01
CA PHE A 145 6.04 -16.87 5.52
C PHE A 145 7.13 -16.51 6.54
N GLY A 146 6.77 -15.93 7.69
CA GLY A 146 7.75 -15.46 8.67
C GLY A 146 8.60 -14.28 8.18
N SER A 147 8.11 -13.58 7.16
CA SER A 147 8.74 -12.38 6.60
C SER A 147 7.72 -11.25 6.56
N ARG A 148 8.05 -10.12 7.15
CA ARG A 148 7.10 -9.01 7.29
C ARG A 148 7.17 -8.07 6.09
N LEU A 149 6.03 -7.88 5.45
CA LEU A 149 5.80 -6.77 4.52
C LEU A 149 4.87 -5.73 5.19
N LEU A 150 5.03 -4.49 4.81
CA LEU A 150 4.16 -3.38 5.19
C LEU A 150 3.46 -2.86 3.92
N PRO A 151 2.38 -3.50 3.49
CA PRO A 151 1.73 -3.17 2.23
C PRO A 151 0.90 -1.90 2.33
N ILE A 152 0.98 -1.08 1.29
CA ILE A 152 0.19 0.12 1.08
C ILE A 152 -0.57 -0.04 -0.24
N GLY A 153 -1.89 0.06 -0.19
CA GLY A 153 -2.72 0.13 -1.38
C GLY A 153 -3.24 1.54 -1.61
N THR A 154 -3.19 2.04 -2.84
CA THR A 154 -3.84 3.30 -3.18
C THR A 154 -4.94 3.09 -4.20
N LEU A 155 -6.06 3.79 -4.05
CA LEU A 155 -7.17 3.76 -5.00
C LEU A 155 -7.94 5.08 -4.95
N TYR A 156 -8.80 5.29 -5.94
CA TYR A 156 -9.80 6.35 -5.84
C TYR A 156 -10.89 5.96 -4.83
N ASP A 157 -11.12 6.85 -3.86
CA ASP A 157 -12.00 6.61 -2.73
C ASP A 157 -13.41 6.09 -3.11
N PRO A 158 -14.11 6.66 -4.12
CA PRO A 158 -15.42 6.11 -4.53
C PRO A 158 -15.35 4.68 -5.06
N PHE A 159 -14.19 4.22 -5.54
CA PHE A 159 -14.06 2.88 -6.12
C PHE A 159 -13.76 1.79 -5.10
N ILE A 160 -13.59 2.12 -3.83
CA ILE A 160 -13.50 1.14 -2.73
C ILE A 160 -14.70 0.17 -2.77
N MET A 161 -15.86 0.64 -3.20
CA MET A 161 -17.09 -0.15 -3.29
C MET A 161 -17.00 -1.32 -4.30
N ARG A 162 -16.07 -1.27 -5.26
CA ARG A 162 -15.86 -2.32 -6.25
C ARG A 162 -15.22 -3.60 -5.68
N GLY A 163 -14.66 -3.52 -4.50
CA GLY A 163 -13.97 -4.63 -3.86
C GLY A 163 -14.31 -4.83 -2.39
N LEU A 164 -15.49 -4.39 -1.94
CA LEU A 164 -15.89 -4.46 -0.53
C LEU A 164 -15.87 -5.88 0.04
N ASP A 165 -16.28 -6.88 -0.76
CA ASP A 165 -16.25 -8.27 -0.32
C ASP A 165 -14.82 -8.72 -0.03
N ALA A 166 -13.88 -8.45 -0.93
CA ALA A 166 -12.48 -8.78 -0.74
C ALA A 166 -11.84 -7.98 0.42
N LEU A 167 -12.20 -6.69 0.59
CA LEU A 167 -11.76 -5.88 1.74
C LEU A 167 -12.26 -6.48 3.06
N ASN A 168 -13.56 -6.79 3.14
CA ASN A 168 -14.16 -7.41 4.32
C ASN A 168 -13.44 -8.71 4.67
N TYR A 169 -13.15 -9.55 3.68
CA TYR A 169 -12.48 -10.81 3.90
C TYR A 169 -11.01 -10.63 4.33
N ALA A 170 -10.32 -9.64 3.77
CA ALA A 170 -8.96 -9.28 4.19
C ALA A 170 -8.91 -8.86 5.67
N CYS A 171 -9.86 -8.03 6.10
CA CYS A 171 -9.99 -7.62 7.50
C CYS A 171 -10.37 -8.79 8.42
N TYR A 172 -11.28 -9.67 7.96
CA TYR A 172 -11.67 -10.87 8.71
C TYR A 172 -10.49 -11.84 8.92
N GLN A 173 -9.58 -11.95 7.95
CA GLN A 173 -8.38 -12.78 8.06
C GLN A 173 -7.26 -12.15 8.91
N ASP A 174 -7.51 -10.99 9.51
CA ASP A 174 -6.50 -10.21 10.24
C ASP A 174 -5.28 -9.85 9.38
N SER A 175 -5.50 -9.58 8.11
CA SER A 175 -4.48 -9.04 7.22
C SER A 175 -4.09 -7.63 7.66
N ARG A 176 -2.81 -7.28 7.52
CA ARG A 176 -2.25 -6.02 8.03
C ARG A 176 -1.74 -5.15 6.88
N PHE A 177 -2.50 -4.12 6.52
CA PHE A 177 -2.18 -3.22 5.41
C PHE A 177 -2.64 -1.78 5.70
N MET A 178 -2.09 -0.84 4.95
CA MET A 178 -2.55 0.55 4.91
C MET A 178 -3.24 0.79 3.57
N LEU A 179 -4.54 1.08 3.62
CA LEU A 179 -5.33 1.50 2.47
C LEU A 179 -5.38 3.02 2.44
N VAL A 180 -4.95 3.62 1.34
CA VAL A 180 -4.98 5.07 1.13
C VAL A 180 -5.93 5.37 -0.02
N ALA A 181 -7.07 5.95 0.30
CA ALA A 181 -8.09 6.31 -0.66
C ALA A 181 -8.16 7.82 -0.87
N THR A 182 -8.12 8.25 -2.13
CA THR A 182 -8.11 9.65 -2.53
C THR A 182 -8.76 9.80 -3.91
N PRO A 183 -9.44 10.91 -4.22
CA PRO A 183 -9.76 12.03 -3.33
C PRO A 183 -10.89 11.69 -2.36
N SER A 184 -10.83 12.24 -1.15
CA SER A 184 -11.94 12.18 -0.21
C SER A 184 -13.03 13.21 -0.54
N GLY A 185 -14.30 12.86 -0.31
CA GLY A 185 -15.43 13.76 -0.48
C GLY A 185 -15.58 14.27 -1.92
N ILE A 186 -15.63 15.60 -2.07
CA ILE A 186 -15.85 16.29 -3.34
C ILE A 186 -14.63 17.07 -3.84
N THR A 187 -13.45 16.81 -3.31
CA THR A 187 -12.26 17.63 -3.60
C THR A 187 -11.75 17.50 -5.04
N LEU A 188 -12.23 16.51 -5.80
CA LEU A 188 -11.99 16.33 -7.23
C LEU A 188 -13.30 16.49 -8.06
N ALA A 189 -14.23 17.31 -7.59
CA ALA A 189 -15.51 17.55 -8.24
C ALA A 189 -15.42 17.94 -9.73
N PRO A 190 -14.41 18.71 -10.20
CA PRO A 190 -14.27 19.03 -11.64
C PRO A 190 -14.13 17.82 -12.56
N GLU A 191 -13.66 16.66 -12.06
CA GLU A 191 -13.58 15.43 -12.86
C GLU A 191 -14.91 14.67 -12.96
N GLY A 192 -15.96 15.14 -12.27
CA GLY A 192 -17.31 14.59 -12.33
C GLY A 192 -17.71 13.72 -11.17
N GLY A 193 -18.99 13.32 -11.17
CA GLY A 193 -19.62 12.63 -10.03
C GLY A 193 -19.03 11.26 -9.70
N ALA A 194 -18.44 10.57 -10.67
CA ALA A 194 -17.78 9.28 -10.46
C ALA A 194 -16.53 9.38 -9.54
N HIS A 195 -15.96 10.58 -9.39
CA HIS A 195 -14.80 10.84 -8.54
C HIS A 195 -15.17 11.50 -7.19
N GLN A 196 -16.45 11.47 -6.84
CA GLN A 196 -16.96 12.01 -5.58
C GLN A 196 -17.39 10.90 -4.65
N SER A 197 -17.03 10.99 -3.38
CA SER A 197 -17.38 10.01 -2.35
C SER A 197 -17.93 10.66 -1.10
N ILE A 198 -19.19 10.38 -0.79
CA ILE A 198 -19.87 10.91 0.40
C ILE A 198 -20.07 9.80 1.45
N SER A 199 -20.33 8.58 1.01
CA SER A 199 -20.70 7.46 1.88
C SER A 199 -19.52 6.59 2.35
N THR A 200 -18.35 6.74 1.75
CA THR A 200 -17.17 5.89 2.03
C THR A 200 -16.65 5.98 3.48
N PRO A 201 -16.84 7.07 4.27
CA PRO A 201 -16.55 7.05 5.70
C PRO A 201 -17.28 5.94 6.46
N LEU A 202 -18.50 5.59 6.03
CA LEU A 202 -19.31 4.54 6.66
C LEU A 202 -18.66 3.16 6.53
N ILE A 203 -17.88 2.93 5.46
CA ILE A 203 -17.11 1.69 5.26
C ILE A 203 -16.09 1.54 6.38
N GLY A 204 -15.28 2.58 6.61
CA GLY A 204 -14.30 2.57 7.70
C GLY A 204 -14.92 2.47 9.09
N MET A 205 -16.10 3.06 9.29
CA MET A 205 -16.80 3.01 10.57
C MET A 205 -17.48 1.65 10.84
N GLY A 206 -17.90 0.97 9.79
CA GLY A 206 -18.64 -0.30 9.90
C GLY A 206 -17.78 -1.56 9.72
N GLN A 207 -16.50 -1.40 9.37
CA GLN A 207 -15.62 -2.54 9.10
C GLN A 207 -14.78 -2.88 10.33
N ASP A 208 -14.94 -4.08 10.83
CA ASP A 208 -14.07 -4.62 11.89
C ASP A 208 -12.62 -4.76 11.39
N ASN A 209 -11.66 -4.63 12.31
CA ASN A 209 -10.23 -4.73 12.04
C ASN A 209 -9.71 -3.72 10.98
N LEU A 210 -10.34 -2.54 10.91
CA LEU A 210 -9.95 -1.45 10.03
C LEU A 210 -10.03 -0.11 10.78
N ALA A 211 -8.90 0.41 11.23
CA ALA A 211 -8.84 1.72 11.85
C ALA A 211 -8.89 2.81 10.77
N SER A 212 -9.91 3.66 10.80
CA SER A 212 -10.22 4.61 9.73
C SER A 212 -9.99 6.06 10.18
N PHE A 213 -9.29 6.83 9.33
CA PHE A 213 -8.96 8.23 9.59
C PHE A 213 -9.07 9.09 8.33
N GLU A 214 -9.38 10.36 8.54
CA GLU A 214 -9.40 11.39 7.50
C GLU A 214 -8.61 12.62 8.00
N PRO A 215 -7.27 12.62 7.92
CA PRO A 215 -6.46 13.75 8.38
C PRO A 215 -6.72 14.99 7.53
N ALA A 216 -6.85 16.13 8.18
CA ALA A 216 -7.00 17.41 7.51
C ALA A 216 -5.64 18.04 7.16
N PHE A 217 -4.63 17.85 8.01
CA PHE A 217 -3.33 18.51 7.92
C PHE A 217 -2.18 17.52 7.71
N VAL A 218 -1.06 18.06 7.22
CA VAL A 218 0.13 17.26 6.90
C VAL A 218 0.77 16.64 8.14
N ASP A 219 0.77 17.37 9.25
CA ASP A 219 1.27 16.90 10.54
C ASP A 219 0.45 15.72 11.07
N GLU A 220 -0.87 15.82 11.00
CA GLU A 220 -1.77 14.71 11.37
C GLU A 220 -1.51 13.47 10.50
N LEU A 221 -1.37 13.67 9.18
CA LEU A 221 -1.07 12.56 8.26
C LEU A 221 0.26 11.89 8.61
N SER A 222 1.31 12.68 8.86
CA SER A 222 2.63 12.15 9.21
C SER A 222 2.57 11.28 10.47
N VAL A 223 1.92 11.78 11.51
CA VAL A 223 1.73 11.04 12.77
C VAL A 223 0.90 9.79 12.55
N LEU A 224 -0.22 9.89 11.83
CA LEU A 224 -1.10 8.75 11.56
C LEU A 224 -0.41 7.67 10.70
N MET A 225 0.41 8.06 9.73
CA MET A 225 1.18 7.08 8.95
C MET A 225 2.21 6.36 9.82
N LYS A 226 2.99 7.10 10.63
CA LYS A 226 3.95 6.48 11.56
C LYS A 226 3.27 5.54 12.54
N TRP A 227 2.21 6.01 13.19
CA TRP A 227 1.41 5.21 14.10
C TRP A 227 0.79 4.01 13.39
N GLY A 228 0.29 4.18 12.17
CA GLY A 228 -0.31 3.11 11.38
C GLY A 228 0.67 1.98 11.09
N PHE A 229 1.91 2.29 10.70
CA PHE A 229 2.93 1.27 10.51
C PHE A 229 3.32 0.56 11.81
N TRP A 230 3.30 1.25 12.94
CA TRP A 230 3.46 0.62 14.24
C TRP A 230 2.26 -0.28 14.56
N PHE A 231 1.04 0.23 14.37
CA PHE A 231 -0.20 -0.45 14.71
C PHE A 231 -0.42 -1.72 13.87
N MET A 232 -0.07 -1.69 12.59
CA MET A 232 -0.08 -2.88 11.73
C MET A 232 0.81 -4.01 12.24
N GLN A 233 1.79 -3.72 13.09
CA GLN A 233 2.73 -4.68 13.65
C GLN A 233 2.42 -5.06 15.10
N ASP A 234 1.48 -4.37 15.73
CA ASP A 234 1.09 -4.66 17.11
C ASP A 234 0.17 -5.89 17.17
N ASP A 235 0.26 -6.66 18.24
CA ASP A 235 -0.52 -7.88 18.41
C ASP A 235 -2.04 -7.58 18.49
N LYS A 236 -2.39 -6.39 18.99
CA LYS A 236 -3.77 -5.89 19.05
C LYS A 236 -4.08 -4.90 17.93
N GLY A 237 -3.18 -4.80 16.96
CA GLY A 237 -3.33 -3.88 15.84
C GLY A 237 -4.33 -4.38 14.80
N SER A 238 -4.47 -3.59 13.74
CA SER A 238 -5.32 -3.92 12.58
C SER A 238 -4.81 -3.25 11.30
N SER A 239 -5.56 -3.38 10.22
CA SER A 239 -5.36 -2.57 9.02
C SER A 239 -5.77 -1.13 9.23
N ILE A 240 -5.25 -0.24 8.39
CA ILE A 240 -5.49 1.20 8.42
C ILE A 240 -6.19 1.63 7.13
N TYR A 241 -7.17 2.50 7.24
CA TYR A 241 -7.79 3.18 6.13
C TYR A 241 -7.63 4.69 6.28
N LEU A 242 -6.85 5.31 5.38
CA LEU A 242 -6.66 6.75 5.32
C LEU A 242 -7.41 7.32 4.11
N ARG A 243 -8.30 8.28 4.37
CA ARG A 243 -8.97 9.06 3.33
C ARG A 243 -8.26 10.40 3.19
N LEU A 244 -7.76 10.69 1.99
CA LEU A 244 -6.94 11.87 1.73
C LEU A 244 -7.62 12.84 0.77
N SER A 245 -7.42 14.13 1.02
CA SER A 245 -7.93 15.22 0.20
C SER A 245 -6.92 15.66 -0.86
N THR A 246 -7.40 15.97 -2.05
CA THR A 246 -6.62 16.64 -3.11
C THR A 246 -6.59 18.16 -2.97
N LYS A 247 -7.44 18.74 -2.08
CA LYS A 247 -7.53 20.18 -1.90
C LYS A 247 -6.38 20.71 -1.05
N PRO A 248 -5.50 21.58 -1.58
CA PRO A 248 -4.49 22.24 -0.76
C PRO A 248 -5.15 23.18 0.24
N ILE A 249 -4.72 23.12 1.48
CA ILE A 249 -5.17 24.00 2.55
C ILE A 249 -3.97 24.60 3.27
N LYS A 250 -4.18 25.74 3.93
CA LYS A 250 -3.16 26.37 4.77
C LYS A 250 -2.87 25.47 5.96
N GLN A 251 -1.60 25.23 6.17
CA GLN A 251 -1.15 24.39 7.29
C GLN A 251 -1.11 25.20 8.59
N PRO A 252 -1.50 24.62 9.74
CA PRO A 252 -1.44 25.29 11.02
C PRO A 252 0.03 25.44 11.46
N ASP A 253 0.32 26.56 12.12
CA ASP A 253 1.56 26.77 12.84
C ASP A 253 1.40 26.25 14.27
N ARG A 254 1.73 24.98 14.48
CA ARG A 254 1.65 24.30 15.79
C ARG A 254 2.78 23.28 15.95
N GLU A 255 3.19 23.06 17.18
CA GLU A 255 4.04 21.93 17.52
C GLU A 255 3.20 20.68 17.73
N ILE A 256 3.72 19.54 17.21
CA ILE A 256 3.12 18.22 17.48
C ILE A 256 3.79 17.70 18.75
N ASN A 257 3.02 17.60 19.82
CA ASN A 257 3.46 17.02 21.09
C ASN A 257 3.25 15.50 21.11
#